data_25b3bdad3a2fdda3c3507e7912776611
#
_entry.id   25b3bdad3a2fdda3c3507e7912776611
#
_cell.length_a   1.000
_cell.length_b   1.000
_cell.length_c   1.000
_cell.angle_alpha   90.00
_cell.angle_beta   90.00
_cell.angle_gamma   90.00
#
_symmetry.space_group_name_H-M   'P 1'
#
loop_
_entity.id
_entity.type
_entity.pdbx_description
1 polymer ?
#
loop_
_entity_poly.entity_id
_entity_poly.type
_entity_poly.pdbx_seq_one_letter_code
_entity_poly.pdbx_strand_id
1 'polypeptide(L)'
;NKKSSLFSFDNRKWKEFLVKIRKVKDQLKDGGVESSYLDGKSAQEYVDRYFSMNFTDKTFSMTNFKVDDEMISMGDKKCKVYSLVDVDCINTPSEIRPFTNIEVNNVSMPVDLVSLVDSIPTAETVVFNQILFMPNQKRELAQLDKKKNRHASMPNPSNLIAVEDIKKVQDVIARENKQLVYTHYNLIVGLPAE
;
A
#
# COMPACT_ATOMS: atom_id res chain seq x y z
N ASN A 1 -8.73 -28.75 20.18
CA ASN A 1 -8.61 -27.81 19.05
C ASN A 1 -9.11 -28.50 17.78
N LYS A 2 -10.42 -28.39 17.49
CA LYS A 2 -10.94 -28.77 16.17
C LYS A 2 -10.34 -27.81 15.15
N LYS A 3 -9.48 -28.31 14.25
CA LYS A 3 -9.06 -27.57 13.07
C LYS A 3 -10.32 -27.26 12.27
N SER A 4 -10.70 -25.98 12.19
CA SER A 4 -11.79 -25.56 11.33
C SER A 4 -11.35 -25.86 9.88
N SER A 5 -12.19 -26.55 9.12
CA SER A 5 -12.00 -26.70 7.68
C SER A 5 -11.87 -25.31 7.03
N LEU A 6 -11.00 -25.18 6.02
CA LEU A 6 -10.89 -23.96 5.21
C LEU A 6 -12.23 -23.51 4.60
N PHE A 7 -13.19 -24.43 4.52
CA PHE A 7 -14.54 -24.21 3.98
C PHE A 7 -15.62 -24.10 5.08
N SER A 8 -15.26 -24.09 6.37
CA SER A 8 -16.24 -23.90 7.44
C SER A 8 -16.51 -22.42 7.66
N PHE A 9 -17.74 -22.01 7.38
CA PHE A 9 -18.20 -20.65 7.63
C PHE A 9 -18.52 -20.45 9.12
N ASP A 10 -17.77 -19.58 9.80
CA ASP A 10 -18.03 -19.21 11.20
C ASP A 10 -18.89 -17.95 11.26
N ASN A 11 -20.17 -18.13 11.48
CA ASN A 11 -21.15 -17.05 11.56
C ASN A 11 -20.83 -16.00 12.64
N ARG A 12 -20.16 -16.38 13.74
CA ARG A 12 -19.80 -15.44 14.79
C ARG A 12 -18.67 -14.53 14.33
N LYS A 13 -17.63 -15.10 13.77
CA LYS A 13 -16.50 -14.32 13.22
C LYS A 13 -16.95 -13.40 12.10
N TRP A 14 -17.88 -13.86 11.28
CA TRP A 14 -18.48 -13.05 10.22
C TRP A 14 -19.23 -11.84 10.78
N LYS A 15 -20.06 -12.03 11.81
CA LYS A 15 -20.75 -10.92 12.48
C LYS A 15 -19.78 -9.93 13.12
N GLU A 16 -18.75 -10.42 13.81
CA GLU A 16 -17.70 -9.59 14.38
C GLU A 16 -16.95 -8.77 13.29
N PHE A 17 -16.67 -9.38 12.15
CA PHE A 17 -16.09 -8.72 11.00
C PHE A 17 -16.99 -7.62 10.44
N LEU A 18 -18.28 -7.89 10.25
CA LEU A 18 -19.25 -6.88 9.78
C LEU A 18 -19.36 -5.68 10.71
N VAL A 19 -19.28 -5.90 12.02
CA VAL A 19 -19.27 -4.79 13.01
C VAL A 19 -18.02 -3.91 12.80
N LYS A 20 -16.86 -4.51 12.57
CA LYS A 20 -15.63 -3.75 12.30
C LYS A 20 -15.73 -2.96 11.00
N ILE A 21 -16.27 -3.55 9.93
CA ILE A 21 -16.47 -2.85 8.65
C ILE A 21 -17.42 -1.66 8.81
N ARG A 22 -18.50 -1.79 9.56
CA ARG A 22 -19.41 -0.67 9.84
C ARG A 22 -18.67 0.49 10.50
N LYS A 23 -17.84 0.21 11.51
CA LYS A 23 -17.03 1.25 12.17
C LYS A 23 -16.11 1.97 11.20
N VAL A 24 -15.46 1.23 10.28
CA VAL A 24 -14.61 1.84 9.24
C VAL A 24 -15.44 2.72 8.33
N LYS A 25 -16.63 2.27 7.90
CA LYS A 25 -17.55 3.06 7.08
C LYS A 25 -17.99 4.34 7.78
N ASP A 26 -18.31 4.27 9.09
CA ASP A 26 -18.71 5.42 9.88
C ASP A 26 -17.54 6.41 9.99
N GLN A 27 -16.31 5.94 10.23
CA GLN A 27 -15.11 6.78 10.26
C GLN A 27 -14.83 7.47 8.92
N LEU A 28 -15.01 6.76 7.79
CA LEU A 28 -14.88 7.36 6.46
C LEU A 28 -15.93 8.47 6.25
N LYS A 29 -17.18 8.21 6.65
CA LYS A 29 -18.25 9.20 6.58
C LYS A 29 -17.97 10.43 7.43
N ASP A 30 -17.48 10.23 8.66
CA ASP A 30 -17.08 11.33 9.55
C ASP A 30 -15.91 12.14 8.96
N GLY A 31 -15.04 11.50 8.19
CA GLY A 31 -13.98 12.14 7.41
C GLY A 31 -14.43 12.76 6.09
N GLY A 32 -15.76 12.78 5.78
CA GLY A 32 -16.30 13.35 4.56
C GLY A 32 -16.23 12.43 3.32
N VAL A 33 -15.87 11.17 3.50
CA VAL A 33 -15.79 10.18 2.41
C VAL A 33 -17.05 9.32 2.37
N GLU A 34 -17.85 9.49 1.35
CA GLU A 34 -19.00 8.61 1.11
C GLU A 34 -18.53 7.25 0.60
N SER A 35 -19.00 6.19 1.23
CA SER A 35 -18.66 4.82 0.86
C SER A 35 -19.89 3.92 0.83
N SER A 36 -19.91 2.98 -0.10
CA SER A 36 -20.96 1.98 -0.22
C SER A 36 -20.39 0.55 -0.20
N TYR A 37 -21.22 -0.40 0.16
CA TYR A 37 -20.84 -1.80 0.00
C TYR A 37 -21.05 -2.21 -1.46
N LEU A 38 -20.10 -2.95 -2.00
CA LEU A 38 -20.28 -3.60 -3.28
C LEU A 38 -21.06 -4.91 -3.06
N ASP A 39 -22.12 -5.10 -3.80
CA ASP A 39 -22.75 -6.40 -3.94
C ASP A 39 -21.94 -7.32 -4.86
N GLY A 40 -22.34 -8.57 -5.03
CA GLY A 40 -21.60 -9.53 -5.83
C GLY A 40 -21.41 -9.09 -7.29
N LYS A 41 -22.41 -8.44 -7.88
CA LYS A 41 -22.35 -7.94 -9.25
C LYS A 41 -21.40 -6.74 -9.36
N SER A 42 -21.56 -5.77 -8.50
CA SER A 42 -20.70 -4.57 -8.47
C SER A 42 -19.26 -4.91 -8.13
N ALA A 43 -19.03 -5.92 -7.28
CA ALA A 43 -17.69 -6.41 -6.99
C ALA A 43 -17.05 -7.07 -8.22
N GLN A 44 -17.80 -7.87 -8.97
CA GLN A 44 -17.33 -8.47 -10.21
C GLN A 44 -17.02 -7.38 -11.25
N GLU A 45 -17.91 -6.42 -11.44
CA GLU A 45 -17.70 -5.29 -12.32
C GLU A 45 -16.43 -4.50 -11.95
N TYR A 46 -16.18 -4.28 -10.67
CA TYR A 46 -14.96 -3.62 -10.21
C TYR A 46 -13.71 -4.41 -10.56
N VAL A 47 -13.73 -5.74 -10.34
CA VAL A 47 -12.61 -6.63 -10.66
C VAL A 47 -12.35 -6.64 -12.17
N ASP A 48 -13.40 -6.75 -12.98
CA ASP A 48 -13.29 -6.76 -14.44
C ASP A 48 -12.72 -5.43 -14.97
N ARG A 49 -13.15 -4.30 -14.41
CA ARG A 49 -12.58 -2.97 -14.73
C ARG A 49 -11.11 -2.87 -14.35
N TYR A 50 -10.75 -3.35 -13.18
CA TYR A 50 -9.38 -3.33 -12.70
C TYR A 50 -8.47 -4.15 -13.62
N PHE A 51 -8.87 -5.36 -13.97
CA PHE A 51 -8.06 -6.25 -14.82
C PHE A 51 -8.11 -5.92 -16.31
N SER A 52 -9.11 -5.18 -16.78
CA SER A 52 -9.12 -4.63 -18.14
C SER A 52 -8.47 -3.26 -18.25
N MET A 53 -8.06 -2.65 -17.12
CA MET A 53 -7.58 -1.26 -17.06
C MET A 53 -8.56 -0.25 -17.71
N ASN A 54 -9.84 -0.59 -17.72
CA ASN A 54 -10.88 0.23 -18.33
C ASN A 54 -11.87 0.69 -17.27
N PHE A 55 -11.69 1.93 -16.81
CA PHE A 55 -12.51 2.52 -15.76
C PHE A 55 -13.59 3.47 -16.31
N THR A 56 -13.56 3.77 -17.58
CA THR A 56 -14.44 4.77 -18.22
C THR A 56 -15.61 4.16 -18.98
N ASP A 57 -15.42 3.06 -19.70
CA ASP A 57 -16.45 2.47 -20.51
C ASP A 57 -17.48 1.67 -19.69
N LYS A 58 -18.69 1.64 -20.21
CA LYS A 58 -19.78 0.87 -19.59
C LYS A 58 -19.75 -0.60 -19.95
N THR A 59 -19.18 -0.94 -21.10
CA THR A 59 -19.04 -2.31 -21.60
C THR A 59 -17.57 -2.70 -21.53
N PHE A 60 -17.26 -3.65 -20.70
CA PHE A 60 -15.92 -4.22 -20.57
C PHE A 60 -16.04 -5.72 -20.34
N SER A 61 -15.04 -6.44 -20.73
CA SER A 61 -14.90 -7.86 -20.46
C SER A 61 -13.52 -8.14 -19.93
N MET A 62 -13.44 -9.07 -19.01
CA MET A 62 -12.16 -9.56 -18.53
C MET A 62 -11.42 -10.24 -19.69
N THR A 63 -10.22 -9.80 -19.96
CA THR A 63 -9.41 -10.26 -21.08
C THR A 63 -8.22 -11.09 -20.60
N ASN A 64 -7.65 -11.90 -21.46
CA ASN A 64 -6.45 -12.65 -21.15
C ASN A 64 -5.24 -11.71 -21.01
N PHE A 65 -4.38 -12.06 -20.06
CA PHE A 65 -3.08 -11.41 -19.92
C PHE A 65 -2.06 -12.07 -20.83
N LYS A 66 -1.27 -11.24 -21.48
CA LYS A 66 -0.08 -11.68 -22.20
C LYS A 66 1.11 -10.92 -21.62
N VAL A 67 2.11 -11.66 -21.15
CA VAL A 67 3.32 -11.09 -20.58
C VAL A 67 4.43 -11.23 -21.59
N ASP A 68 4.99 -10.11 -22.00
CA ASP A 68 6.22 -10.00 -22.79
C ASP A 68 7.37 -9.55 -21.88
N ASP A 69 8.60 -9.51 -22.40
CA ASP A 69 9.78 -9.15 -21.60
C ASP A 69 9.73 -7.72 -21.02
N GLU A 70 8.99 -6.82 -21.64
CA GLU A 70 8.93 -5.42 -21.23
C GLU A 70 7.57 -4.97 -20.73
N MET A 71 6.48 -5.62 -21.13
CA MET A 71 5.12 -5.15 -20.89
C MET A 71 4.15 -6.30 -20.61
N ILE A 72 3.04 -5.96 -19.98
CA ILE A 72 1.89 -6.83 -19.81
C ILE A 72 0.77 -6.30 -20.69
N SER A 73 0.30 -7.12 -21.63
CA SER A 73 -0.89 -6.80 -22.40
C SER A 73 -2.14 -7.22 -21.63
N MET A 74 -3.05 -6.28 -21.42
CA MET A 74 -4.31 -6.45 -20.71
C MET A 74 -5.43 -5.94 -21.62
N GLY A 75 -6.05 -6.84 -22.36
CA GLY A 75 -7.05 -6.46 -23.37
C GLY A 75 -6.42 -5.69 -24.53
N ASP A 76 -6.93 -4.50 -24.75
CA ASP A 76 -6.47 -3.54 -25.76
C ASP A 76 -5.40 -2.57 -25.19
N LYS A 77 -4.92 -2.79 -24.00
CA LYS A 77 -3.96 -1.91 -23.33
C LYS A 77 -2.63 -2.62 -23.08
N LYS A 78 -1.57 -1.86 -23.13
CA LYS A 78 -0.24 -2.29 -22.69
C LYS A 78 0.09 -1.63 -21.35
N CYS A 79 0.54 -2.41 -20.40
CA CYS A 79 0.81 -1.95 -19.05
C CYS A 79 2.26 -2.21 -18.65
N LYS A 80 2.85 -1.25 -17.95
CA LYS A 80 4.10 -1.44 -17.20
C LYS A 80 3.80 -1.44 -15.71
N VAL A 81 4.43 -2.36 -14.99
CA VAL A 81 4.31 -2.46 -13.54
C VAL A 81 5.64 -2.07 -12.91
N TYR A 82 5.60 -1.05 -12.07
CA TYR A 82 6.73 -0.62 -11.25
C TYR A 82 6.43 -1.04 -9.82
N SER A 83 7.30 -1.82 -9.22
CA SER A 83 7.14 -2.30 -7.85
C SER A 83 8.37 -2.02 -7.04
N LEU A 84 8.17 -1.71 -5.78
CA LEU A 84 9.26 -1.58 -4.81
C LEU A 84 9.75 -2.98 -4.46
N VAL A 85 10.91 -3.36 -4.97
CA VAL A 85 11.49 -4.70 -4.75
C VAL A 85 12.38 -4.70 -3.52
N ASP A 86 13.17 -3.64 -3.31
CA ASP A 86 14.09 -3.49 -2.19
C ASP A 86 14.06 -2.05 -1.67
N VAL A 87 14.34 -1.89 -0.38
CA VAL A 87 14.45 -0.57 0.26
C VAL A 87 15.58 0.26 -0.31
N ASP A 88 16.64 -0.38 -0.82
CA ASP A 88 17.79 0.29 -1.41
C ASP A 88 17.51 0.85 -2.82
N CYS A 89 16.35 0.49 -3.42
CA CYS A 89 15.93 1.01 -4.73
C CYS A 89 15.40 2.44 -4.65
N ILE A 90 15.10 2.96 -3.48
CA ILE A 90 14.54 4.30 -3.28
C ILE A 90 15.29 5.01 -2.16
N ASN A 91 15.78 6.22 -2.45
CA ASN A 91 16.18 7.14 -1.41
C ASN A 91 14.93 7.68 -0.71
N THR A 92 14.47 6.96 0.30
CA THR A 92 13.34 7.43 1.09
C THR A 92 13.76 8.62 1.93
N PRO A 93 12.98 9.72 1.95
CA PRO A 93 13.23 10.80 2.86
C PRO A 93 13.11 10.32 4.31
N SER A 94 13.86 10.92 5.23
CA SER A 94 13.82 10.58 6.65
C SER A 94 12.45 10.83 7.28
N GLU A 95 11.65 11.71 6.70
CA GLU A 95 10.31 12.05 7.13
C GLU A 95 9.41 12.35 5.93
N ILE A 96 8.23 11.72 5.87
CA ILE A 96 7.18 12.05 4.91
C ILE A 96 6.11 12.82 5.66
N ARG A 97 5.91 14.09 5.31
CA ARG A 97 4.84 14.92 5.84
C ARG A 97 3.62 14.86 4.92
N PRO A 98 2.42 14.76 5.45
CA PRO A 98 1.20 14.63 4.64
C PRO A 98 0.90 15.89 3.79
N PHE A 99 1.50 17.02 4.11
CA PHE A 99 1.31 18.28 3.38
C PHE A 99 2.66 18.97 3.23
N THR A 100 3.39 18.63 2.17
CA THR A 100 4.58 19.38 1.79
C THR A 100 4.21 20.29 0.62
N ASN A 101 4.32 21.60 0.82
CA ASN A 101 4.19 22.55 -0.26
C ASN A 101 5.59 22.92 -0.77
N ILE A 102 5.76 22.89 -2.08
CA ILE A 102 6.93 23.49 -2.73
C ILE A 102 6.50 24.87 -3.23
N GLU A 103 7.26 25.89 -2.86
CA GLU A 103 7.06 27.22 -3.39
C GLU A 103 7.84 27.35 -4.71
N VAL A 104 7.12 27.50 -5.79
CA VAL A 104 7.66 27.79 -7.12
C VAL A 104 7.08 29.11 -7.60
N ASN A 105 7.93 30.10 -7.84
CA ASN A 105 7.51 31.43 -8.34
C ASN A 105 6.40 32.08 -7.49
N ASN A 106 6.50 32.04 -6.17
CA ASN A 106 5.51 32.54 -5.21
C ASN A 106 4.14 31.84 -5.25
N VAL A 107 4.05 30.67 -5.86
CA VAL A 107 2.87 29.80 -5.82
C VAL A 107 3.18 28.59 -4.96
N SER A 108 2.41 28.40 -3.89
CA SER A 108 2.51 27.22 -3.06
C SER A 108 1.78 26.05 -3.74
N MET A 109 2.54 25.04 -4.18
CA MET A 109 1.98 23.85 -4.81
C MET A 109 2.08 22.66 -3.83
N PRO A 110 0.98 21.96 -3.54
CA PRO A 110 1.04 20.75 -2.78
C PRO A 110 1.80 19.69 -3.59
N VAL A 111 2.82 19.08 -2.96
CA VAL A 111 3.52 17.93 -3.52
C VAL A 111 3.08 16.71 -2.76
N ASP A 112 2.18 15.97 -3.34
CA ASP A 112 1.80 14.67 -2.86
C ASP A 112 2.08 13.60 -3.93
N LEU A 113 2.02 12.35 -3.48
CA LEU A 113 2.27 11.21 -4.37
C LEU A 113 1.22 11.11 -5.49
N VAL A 114 0.00 11.58 -5.23
CA VAL A 114 -1.11 11.58 -6.19
C VAL A 114 -0.81 12.53 -7.33
N SER A 115 -0.32 13.73 -7.04
CA SER A 115 0.09 14.71 -8.07
C SER A 115 1.22 14.18 -8.96
N LEU A 116 2.17 13.43 -8.40
CA LEU A 116 3.24 12.78 -9.18
C LEU A 116 2.68 11.71 -10.11
N VAL A 117 1.73 10.93 -9.64
CA VAL A 117 1.10 9.86 -10.42
C VAL A 117 0.23 10.42 -11.53
N ASP A 118 -0.51 11.49 -11.26
CA ASP A 118 -1.40 12.15 -12.23
C ASP A 118 -0.61 12.89 -13.34
N SER A 119 0.65 13.19 -13.10
CA SER A 119 1.51 13.89 -14.07
C SER A 119 2.29 12.98 -15.02
N ILE A 120 2.05 11.67 -15.04
CA ILE A 120 2.76 10.74 -15.94
C ILE A 120 2.29 10.97 -17.39
N PRO A 121 3.19 11.47 -18.26
CA PRO A 121 2.81 11.79 -19.63
C PRO A 121 2.48 10.51 -20.41
N THR A 122 1.52 10.61 -21.32
CA THR A 122 1.06 9.52 -22.20
C THR A 122 0.34 8.34 -21.51
N ALA A 123 0.21 8.34 -20.22
CA ALA A 123 -0.57 7.33 -19.52
C ALA A 123 -2.07 7.59 -19.71
N GLU A 124 -2.80 6.58 -20.18
CA GLU A 124 -4.27 6.62 -20.20
C GLU A 124 -4.87 6.22 -18.86
N THR A 125 -4.22 5.32 -18.18
CA THR A 125 -4.67 4.80 -16.89
C THR A 125 -3.47 4.62 -15.98
N VAL A 126 -3.59 5.12 -14.77
CA VAL A 126 -2.58 4.92 -13.73
C VAL A 126 -3.26 4.33 -12.50
N VAL A 127 -2.76 3.20 -12.04
CA VAL A 127 -3.22 2.58 -10.79
C VAL A 127 -2.08 2.58 -9.80
N PHE A 128 -2.24 3.34 -8.73
CA PHE A 128 -1.32 3.34 -7.61
C PHE A 128 -1.87 2.46 -6.49
N ASN A 129 -1.14 1.41 -6.15
CA ASN A 129 -1.49 0.52 -5.07
C ASN A 129 -0.57 0.76 -3.88
N GLN A 130 -1.16 1.04 -2.74
CA GLN A 130 -0.48 1.10 -1.46
C GLN A 130 -1.01 -0.02 -0.56
N ILE A 131 -0.14 -0.92 -0.19
CA ILE A 131 -0.46 -2.01 0.73
C ILE A 131 0.15 -1.69 2.09
N LEU A 132 -0.70 -1.61 3.11
CA LEU A 132 -0.28 -1.37 4.48
C LEU A 132 -0.51 -2.65 5.29
N PHE A 133 0.57 -3.19 5.84
CA PHE A 133 0.49 -4.32 6.75
C PHE A 133 0.83 -3.88 8.16
N MET A 134 -0.12 -4.03 9.07
CA MET A 134 0.06 -3.74 10.50
C MET A 134 0.43 -5.03 11.24
N PRO A 135 1.70 -5.24 11.56
CA PRO A 135 2.14 -6.44 12.24
C PRO A 135 1.75 -6.43 13.73
N ASN A 136 1.94 -7.57 14.38
CA ASN A 136 1.82 -7.63 15.83
C ASN A 136 2.98 -6.85 16.48
N GLN A 137 2.69 -5.67 17.02
CA GLN A 137 3.67 -4.72 17.54
C GLN A 137 4.58 -5.34 18.62
N LYS A 138 4.01 -6.12 19.52
CA LYS A 138 4.77 -6.80 20.59
C LYS A 138 5.82 -7.76 20.01
N ARG A 139 5.46 -8.48 18.95
CA ARG A 139 6.37 -9.41 18.27
C ARG A 139 7.48 -8.65 17.56
N GLU A 140 7.15 -7.57 16.86
CA GLU A 140 8.12 -6.77 16.11
C GLU A 140 9.11 -6.08 17.05
N LEU A 141 8.65 -5.49 18.12
CA LEU A 141 9.53 -4.89 19.15
C LEU A 141 10.48 -5.94 19.75
N ALA A 142 9.98 -7.14 20.03
CA ALA A 142 10.84 -8.23 20.51
C ALA A 142 11.88 -8.68 19.46
N GLN A 143 11.56 -8.62 18.17
CA GLN A 143 12.52 -8.89 17.10
C GLN A 143 13.57 -7.77 16.99
N LEU A 144 13.18 -6.51 17.11
CA LEU A 144 14.12 -5.38 17.14
C LEU A 144 15.08 -5.50 18.34
N ASP A 145 14.60 -5.90 19.51
CA ASP A 145 15.44 -6.15 20.68
C ASP A 145 16.46 -7.27 20.42
N LYS A 146 16.04 -8.38 19.84
CA LYS A 146 16.93 -9.46 19.46
C LYS A 146 17.99 -9.01 18.46
N LYS A 147 17.59 -8.23 17.46
CA LYS A 147 18.51 -7.69 16.45
C LYS A 147 19.51 -6.71 17.09
N LYS A 148 19.04 -5.81 17.95
CA LYS A 148 19.88 -4.90 18.73
C LYS A 148 20.94 -5.65 19.55
N ASN A 149 20.52 -6.65 20.31
CA ASN A 149 21.43 -7.45 21.14
C ASN A 149 22.46 -8.22 20.31
N ARG A 150 22.07 -8.75 19.15
CA ARG A 150 22.98 -9.41 18.22
C ARG A 150 24.04 -8.44 17.68
N HIS A 151 23.68 -7.24 17.28
CA HIS A 151 24.63 -6.22 16.83
C HIS A 151 25.53 -5.74 17.97
N ALA A 152 25.00 -5.61 19.19
CA ALA A 152 25.77 -5.22 20.36
C ALA A 152 26.80 -6.28 20.79
N SER A 153 26.53 -7.57 20.51
CA SER A 153 27.47 -8.66 20.87
C SER A 153 28.68 -8.75 19.95
N MET A 154 28.65 -8.09 18.79
CA MET A 154 29.74 -8.05 17.81
C MET A 154 30.08 -6.61 17.44
N PRO A 155 30.74 -5.86 18.35
CA PRO A 155 30.95 -4.41 18.15
C PRO A 155 31.91 -4.15 17.01
N ASN A 156 31.40 -3.49 15.98
CA ASN A 156 32.16 -2.83 14.92
C ASN A 156 31.41 -1.53 14.56
N PRO A 157 31.99 -0.61 13.79
CA PRO A 157 31.36 0.67 13.50
C PRO A 157 29.94 0.56 12.92
N SER A 158 29.71 -0.37 11.98
CA SER A 158 28.40 -0.58 11.37
C SER A 158 27.36 -1.15 12.37
N ASN A 159 27.79 -2.07 13.22
CA ASN A 159 26.92 -2.63 14.25
C ASN A 159 26.58 -1.61 15.34
N LEU A 160 27.49 -0.73 15.69
CA LEU A 160 27.23 0.35 16.66
C LEU A 160 26.19 1.32 16.10
N ILE A 161 26.31 1.72 14.84
CA ILE A 161 25.31 2.55 14.16
C ILE A 161 23.94 1.83 14.15
N ALA A 162 23.91 0.55 13.79
CA ALA A 162 22.65 -0.22 13.79
C ALA A 162 22.00 -0.29 15.17
N VAL A 163 22.78 -0.43 16.24
CA VAL A 163 22.26 -0.41 17.63
C VAL A 163 21.67 0.95 17.96
N GLU A 164 22.33 2.02 17.57
CA GLU A 164 21.85 3.38 17.81
C GLU A 164 20.54 3.66 17.05
N ASP A 165 20.46 3.28 15.79
CA ASP A 165 19.27 3.47 14.97
C ASP A 165 18.06 2.67 15.49
N ILE A 166 18.29 1.42 15.94
CA ILE A 166 17.22 0.64 16.57
C ILE A 166 16.74 1.32 17.85
N LYS A 167 17.64 1.86 18.67
CA LYS A 167 17.27 2.61 19.88
C LYS A 167 16.43 3.83 19.54
N LYS A 168 16.82 4.63 18.52
CA LYS A 168 16.05 5.80 18.07
C LYS A 168 14.63 5.39 17.67
N VAL A 169 14.46 4.31 16.89
CA VAL A 169 13.15 3.81 16.51
C VAL A 169 12.32 3.40 17.73
N GLN A 170 12.92 2.67 18.67
CA GLN A 170 12.25 2.25 19.91
C GLN A 170 11.83 3.45 20.78
N ASP A 171 12.68 4.45 20.88
CA ASP A 171 12.39 5.69 21.62
C ASP A 171 11.22 6.47 21.02
N VAL A 172 11.18 6.61 19.69
CA VAL A 172 10.07 7.26 18.99
C VAL A 172 8.76 6.50 19.22
N ILE A 173 8.78 5.17 19.09
CA ILE A 173 7.60 4.33 19.37
C ILE A 173 7.10 4.54 20.80
N ALA A 174 8.00 4.53 21.78
CA ALA A 174 7.65 4.65 23.19
C ALA A 174 7.14 6.05 23.58
N ARG A 175 7.77 7.11 23.07
CA ARG A 175 7.44 8.50 23.43
C ARG A 175 6.21 9.03 22.71
N GLU A 176 6.05 8.65 21.43
CA GLU A 176 5.02 9.22 20.56
C GLU A 176 3.85 8.25 20.32
N ASN A 177 3.88 7.09 20.98
CA ASN A 177 2.87 6.03 20.80
C ASN A 177 2.67 5.63 19.32
N LYS A 178 3.75 5.67 18.53
CA LYS A 178 3.74 5.27 17.13
C LYS A 178 3.74 3.75 16.99
N GLN A 179 3.36 3.28 15.82
CA GLN A 179 3.32 1.86 15.49
C GLN A 179 4.20 1.56 14.29
N LEU A 180 4.78 0.37 14.27
CA LEU A 180 5.48 -0.15 13.11
C LEU A 180 4.46 -0.60 12.08
N VAL A 181 4.66 -0.18 10.84
CA VAL A 181 3.83 -0.54 9.70
C VAL A 181 4.75 -0.92 8.56
N TYR A 182 4.48 -2.04 7.90
CA TYR A 182 5.13 -2.38 6.64
C TYR A 182 4.30 -1.82 5.50
N THR A 183 4.97 -1.16 4.58
CA THR A 183 4.34 -0.60 3.39
C THR A 183 4.92 -1.22 2.14
N HIS A 184 4.06 -1.47 1.17
CA HIS A 184 4.46 -1.86 -0.16
C HIS A 184 3.72 -0.99 -1.17
N TYR A 185 4.45 -0.53 -2.18
CA TYR A 185 3.91 0.31 -3.23
C TYR A 185 4.12 -0.35 -4.58
N ASN A 186 3.12 -0.28 -5.42
CA ASN A 186 3.28 -0.53 -6.84
C ASN A 186 2.47 0.45 -7.68
N LEU A 187 2.96 0.69 -8.87
CA LEU A 187 2.37 1.59 -9.84
C LEU A 187 2.17 0.81 -11.13
N ILE A 188 0.95 0.77 -11.62
CA ILE A 188 0.61 0.19 -12.90
C ILE A 188 0.28 1.33 -13.85
N VAL A 189 1.02 1.44 -14.94
CA VAL A 189 0.84 2.47 -15.96
C VAL A 189 0.30 1.82 -17.21
N GLY A 190 -0.92 2.15 -17.58
CA GLY A 190 -1.57 1.69 -18.80
C GLY A 190 -1.35 2.69 -19.93
N LEU A 191 -0.86 2.19 -21.05
CA LEU A 191 -0.64 2.92 -22.29
C LEU A 191 -1.65 2.45 -23.34
N PRO A 192 -2.02 3.31 -24.32
CA PRO A 192 -2.83 2.86 -25.44
C PRO A 192 -2.11 1.73 -26.18
N ALA A 193 -2.87 0.78 -26.70
CA ALA A 193 -2.32 -0.16 -27.66
C ALA A 193 -2.08 0.59 -28.97
N GLU A 194 -0.83 0.63 -29.42
CA GLU A 194 -0.51 1.05 -30.78
C GLU A 194 -1.04 0.06 -31.79
#